data_c67d73067368b529edcf0817e6fa3973
#
_entry.id   c67d73067368b529edcf0817e6fa3973
#
_cell.length_a   1.000
_cell.length_b   1.000
_cell.length_c   1.000
_cell.angle_alpha   90.00
_cell.angle_beta   90.00
_cell.angle_gamma   90.00
#
_symmetry.space_group_name_H-M   'P 1'
#
loop_
_entity.id
_entity.type
_entity.pdbx_description
1 polymer ?
#
loop_
_entity_poly.entity_id
_entity_poly.type
_entity_poly.pdbx_seq_one_letter_code
_entity_poly.pdbx_strand_id
1 'polypeptide(L)'
;MAVSLPWDAGPPLTHTLTSTVEMPLIPDQPPQFELVPTSRSRNRVRVVCLGGGTGLSMILRGVKRISNVTAVVTTTDDGGSSGRLRRDFGMPAPGDVRHCLSALAEDESLVNQLFEHRFTDGELAGHSFGNLFLAGLTDLLGSFDQAVSESARVLAVVGRVVPSTTDMVELVAEMEDGRTVRGETAIAADGSSIRTVRLDPPDPAAHPRALQAIERADLIVMGPGSLFTSTLPPLLVPGIREAVRAAKVPRIYVCNLLQQPGETEGYRASDHIGRIYEHVGDDLVDAVLVSRNRAEHGVPVPVDRGGLRRQGVRVFGARLAGEWQHDADKLGRTLVRLSRWNRDELQ
;
A
#
# COMPACT_ATOMS: atom_id res chain seq x y z
N MET A 1 -42.12 -32.80 40.48
CA MET A 1 -41.56 -34.08 40.00
C MET A 1 -40.46 -33.74 39.02
N ALA A 2 -39.22 -33.81 39.47
CA ALA A 2 -38.01 -33.62 38.68
C ALA A 2 -37.46 -34.99 38.30
N VAL A 3 -37.32 -35.26 37.02
CA VAL A 3 -36.73 -36.50 36.53
C VAL A 3 -35.27 -36.16 36.22
N SER A 4 -34.37 -36.70 37.03
CA SER A 4 -32.93 -36.71 36.83
C SER A 4 -32.55 -37.90 35.92
N LEU A 5 -31.84 -37.61 34.84
CA LEU A 5 -31.18 -38.65 34.04
C LEU A 5 -29.71 -38.79 34.49
N PRO A 6 -29.19 -39.99 34.68
CA PRO A 6 -27.81 -40.21 35.11
C PRO A 6 -26.89 -40.17 33.90
N TRP A 7 -25.78 -39.43 34.02
CA TRP A 7 -24.63 -39.53 33.14
C TRP A 7 -23.74 -40.66 33.66
N ASP A 8 -23.64 -41.75 32.88
CA ASP A 8 -22.65 -42.79 33.12
C ASP A 8 -21.28 -42.26 32.67
N ALA A 9 -20.38 -42.14 33.63
CA ALA A 9 -18.96 -41.86 33.37
C ALA A 9 -18.30 -43.14 32.83
N GLY A 10 -17.99 -43.17 31.55
CA GLY A 10 -17.15 -44.20 30.95
C GLY A 10 -15.72 -44.13 31.50
N PRO A 11 -14.96 -45.25 31.46
CA PRO A 11 -13.62 -45.34 32.05
C PRO A 11 -12.62 -44.38 31.39
N PRO A 12 -11.60 -43.90 32.11
CA PRO A 12 -10.61 -42.98 31.58
C PRO A 12 -9.77 -43.64 30.46
N LEU A 13 -9.77 -43.03 29.28
CA LEU A 13 -8.89 -43.43 28.19
C LEU A 13 -7.46 -43.02 28.52
N THR A 14 -6.70 -43.91 29.12
CA THR A 14 -5.24 -43.80 29.18
C THR A 14 -4.64 -44.25 27.85
N HIS A 15 -4.59 -43.34 26.89
CA HIS A 15 -3.70 -43.51 25.73
C HIS A 15 -2.43 -42.71 25.97
N THR A 16 -1.40 -43.40 26.38
CA THR A 16 -0.01 -42.97 26.32
C THR A 16 0.39 -42.91 24.84
N LEU A 17 0.21 -41.74 24.21
CA LEU A 17 0.79 -41.47 22.90
C LEU A 17 2.23 -41.02 23.09
N THR A 18 3.14 -41.98 23.25
CA THR A 18 4.57 -41.78 22.98
C THR A 18 4.80 -42.10 21.50
N SER A 19 4.37 -41.19 20.62
CA SER A 19 4.97 -41.07 19.30
C SER A 19 5.59 -39.68 19.23
N THR A 20 6.88 -39.61 19.43
CA THR A 20 7.73 -38.54 18.98
C THR A 20 7.52 -38.43 17.45
N VAL A 21 6.66 -37.52 17.05
CA VAL A 21 6.62 -37.08 15.66
C VAL A 21 7.94 -36.33 15.48
N GLU A 22 8.92 -36.99 14.85
CA GLU A 22 10.09 -36.30 14.34
C GLU A 22 9.58 -35.26 13.33
N MET A 23 9.56 -34.01 13.75
CA MET A 23 9.38 -32.90 12.81
C MET A 23 10.53 -32.96 11.80
N PRO A 24 10.25 -32.94 10.49
CA PRO A 24 11.32 -32.87 9.51
C PRO A 24 12.19 -31.66 9.83
N LEU A 25 13.50 -31.89 9.98
CA LEU A 25 14.49 -30.83 10.17
C LEU A 25 14.29 -29.77 9.08
N ILE A 26 13.98 -28.54 9.50
CA ILE A 26 14.00 -27.40 8.62
C ILE A 26 15.42 -27.30 8.06
N PRO A 27 15.63 -27.29 6.73
CA PRO A 27 16.96 -27.20 6.17
C PRO A 27 17.67 -25.94 6.70
N ASP A 28 18.93 -26.07 7.12
CA ASP A 28 19.77 -24.95 7.61
C ASP A 28 20.00 -23.82 6.58
N GLN A 29 19.56 -24.01 5.35
CA GLN A 29 19.53 -22.97 4.33
C GLN A 29 18.10 -22.78 3.87
N PRO A 30 17.59 -21.52 3.90
CA PRO A 30 16.30 -21.23 3.30
C PRO A 30 16.37 -21.63 1.81
N PRO A 31 15.35 -22.30 1.27
CA PRO A 31 15.33 -22.71 -0.12
C PRO A 31 15.58 -21.49 -0.98
N GLN A 32 16.62 -21.54 -1.81
CA GLN A 32 16.87 -20.52 -2.84
C GLN A 32 15.80 -20.67 -3.93
N PHE A 33 14.68 -20.01 -3.74
CA PHE A 33 13.63 -19.98 -4.76
C PHE A 33 14.05 -19.01 -5.86
N GLU A 34 14.55 -19.54 -6.97
CA GLU A 34 14.59 -18.78 -8.21
C GLU A 34 13.18 -18.27 -8.50
N LEU A 35 13.06 -16.95 -8.67
CA LEU A 35 11.83 -16.31 -9.12
C LEU A 35 11.46 -16.93 -10.48
N VAL A 36 10.52 -17.86 -10.50
CA VAL A 36 9.97 -18.38 -11.75
C VAL A 36 9.28 -17.18 -12.43
N PRO A 37 9.78 -16.70 -13.57
CA PRO A 37 9.11 -15.63 -14.28
C PRO A 37 7.79 -16.20 -14.80
N THR A 38 6.66 -15.82 -14.21
CA THR A 38 5.39 -15.98 -14.93
C THR A 38 5.60 -15.33 -16.29
N SER A 39 5.29 -16.04 -17.38
CA SER A 39 5.54 -15.66 -18.77
C SER A 39 4.89 -14.30 -19.10
N ARG A 40 5.57 -13.22 -18.73
CA ARG A 40 5.13 -11.83 -18.96
C ARG A 40 5.63 -11.41 -20.31
N SER A 41 4.72 -10.96 -21.14
CA SER A 41 5.06 -10.33 -22.42
C SER A 41 6.15 -9.27 -22.18
N ARG A 42 7.30 -9.43 -22.82
CA ARG A 42 8.45 -8.50 -22.74
C ARG A 42 8.10 -7.08 -23.22
N ASN A 43 6.92 -6.88 -23.78
CA ASN A 43 6.46 -5.61 -24.36
C ASN A 43 5.47 -4.82 -23.49
N ARG A 44 5.19 -5.22 -22.24
CA ARG A 44 4.28 -4.45 -21.38
C ARG A 44 5.02 -3.35 -20.64
N VAL A 45 4.40 -2.17 -20.56
CA VAL A 45 4.86 -1.01 -19.77
C VAL A 45 5.11 -1.41 -18.32
N ARG A 46 6.28 -1.05 -17.78
CA ARG A 46 6.64 -1.25 -16.36
C ARG A 46 6.16 -0.06 -15.56
N VAL A 47 5.12 -0.26 -14.78
CA VAL A 47 4.51 0.77 -13.95
C VAL A 47 4.90 0.54 -12.49
N VAL A 48 5.48 1.55 -11.86
CA VAL A 48 5.72 1.56 -10.42
C VAL A 48 4.68 2.47 -9.78
N CYS A 49 3.92 1.94 -8.83
CA CYS A 49 2.91 2.69 -8.08
C CYS A 49 3.38 2.81 -6.63
N LEU A 50 3.50 4.04 -6.12
CA LEU A 50 3.87 4.34 -4.73
C LEU A 50 2.66 4.81 -3.94
N GLY A 51 2.50 4.29 -2.72
CA GLY A 51 1.39 4.69 -1.85
C GLY A 51 1.03 3.64 -0.81
N GLY A 52 -0.22 3.68 -0.36
CA GLY A 52 -0.84 2.75 0.58
C GLY A 52 -2.36 2.75 0.45
N GLY A 53 -3.01 1.97 1.30
CA GLY A 53 -4.45 1.94 1.46
C GLY A 53 -5.26 1.52 0.23
N THR A 54 -6.53 1.91 0.27
CA THR A 54 -7.50 1.58 -0.78
C THR A 54 -7.24 2.28 -2.10
N GLY A 55 -6.63 3.47 -2.06
CA GLY A 55 -6.32 4.26 -3.26
C GLY A 55 -5.30 3.55 -4.15
N LEU A 56 -4.20 3.08 -3.57
CA LEU A 56 -3.20 2.29 -4.29
C LEU A 56 -3.81 0.99 -4.82
N SER A 57 -4.53 0.25 -4.00
CA SER A 57 -5.21 -1.01 -4.38
C SER A 57 -6.12 -0.83 -5.59
N MET A 58 -6.82 0.29 -5.69
CA MET A 58 -7.70 0.61 -6.82
C MET A 58 -6.89 0.79 -8.12
N ILE A 59 -5.78 1.53 -8.10
CA ILE A 59 -4.88 1.63 -9.27
C ILE A 59 -4.39 0.25 -9.70
N LEU A 60 -3.93 -0.56 -8.73
CA LEU A 60 -3.37 -1.88 -9.02
C LEU A 60 -4.37 -2.78 -9.75
N ARG A 61 -5.65 -2.77 -9.36
CA ARG A 61 -6.72 -3.46 -10.08
C ARG A 61 -6.84 -3.01 -11.54
N GLY A 62 -6.70 -1.70 -11.78
CA GLY A 62 -6.81 -1.14 -13.12
C GLY A 62 -5.63 -1.44 -14.05
N VAL A 63 -4.42 -1.58 -13.49
CA VAL A 63 -3.20 -1.76 -14.30
C VAL A 63 -2.70 -3.19 -14.37
N LYS A 64 -3.11 -4.09 -13.45
CA LYS A 64 -2.54 -5.45 -13.33
C LYS A 64 -2.61 -6.28 -14.62
N ARG A 65 -3.67 -6.11 -15.44
CA ARG A 65 -3.86 -6.89 -16.67
C ARG A 65 -3.20 -6.26 -17.90
N ILE A 66 -2.85 -4.98 -17.85
CA ILE A 66 -2.37 -4.20 -19.01
C ILE A 66 -0.93 -3.72 -18.89
N SER A 67 -0.29 -3.93 -17.74
CA SER A 67 1.10 -3.51 -17.46
C SER A 67 1.87 -4.57 -16.68
N ASN A 68 3.18 -4.36 -16.54
CA ASN A 68 4.02 -5.03 -15.56
C ASN A 68 4.13 -4.12 -14.33
N VAL A 69 3.25 -4.32 -13.35
CA VAL A 69 3.12 -3.43 -12.19
C VAL A 69 3.98 -3.89 -11.02
N THR A 70 4.60 -2.92 -10.35
CA THR A 70 5.19 -3.08 -9.02
C THR A 70 4.57 -2.03 -8.09
N ALA A 71 3.99 -2.48 -7.00
CA ALA A 71 3.52 -1.63 -5.91
C ALA A 71 4.66 -1.45 -4.90
N VAL A 72 5.05 -0.21 -4.62
CA VAL A 72 5.94 0.17 -3.52
C VAL A 72 5.07 0.73 -2.40
N VAL A 73 4.93 -0.05 -1.34
CA VAL A 73 3.86 0.11 -0.35
C VAL A 73 4.40 0.66 0.96
N THR A 74 3.71 1.64 1.54
CA THR A 74 4.01 2.10 2.90
C THR A 74 3.83 1.01 3.94
N THR A 75 4.58 1.09 5.03
CA THR A 75 4.55 0.16 6.17
C THR A 75 4.27 0.89 7.49
N THR A 76 3.62 2.05 7.42
CA THR A 76 3.35 2.92 8.58
C THR A 76 2.02 2.63 9.29
N ASP A 77 1.13 1.82 8.69
CA ASP A 77 -0.18 1.50 9.26
C ASP A 77 -0.05 0.88 10.67
N ASP A 78 -0.66 1.51 11.65
CA ASP A 78 -0.71 1.07 13.03
C ASP A 78 -2.14 0.79 13.52
N GLY A 79 -3.09 0.77 12.59
CA GLY A 79 -4.51 0.57 12.91
C GLY A 79 -4.88 -0.88 13.19
N GLY A 80 -5.86 -1.06 14.06
CA GLY A 80 -6.56 -2.33 14.31
C GLY A 80 -5.67 -3.57 14.33
N SER A 81 -5.83 -4.42 13.34
CA SER A 81 -5.07 -5.67 13.19
C SER A 81 -3.58 -5.44 12.96
N SER A 82 -3.22 -4.49 12.07
CA SER A 82 -1.82 -4.21 11.71
C SER A 82 -1.03 -3.74 12.92
N GLY A 83 -1.56 -2.80 13.69
CA GLY A 83 -0.88 -2.25 14.87
C GLY A 83 -0.68 -3.28 15.98
N ARG A 84 -1.64 -4.22 16.19
CA ARG A 84 -1.46 -5.32 17.14
C ARG A 84 -0.32 -6.24 16.70
N LEU A 85 -0.37 -6.75 15.46
CA LEU A 85 0.63 -7.67 14.94
C LEU A 85 2.02 -7.05 14.86
N ARG A 86 2.10 -5.77 14.50
CA ARG A 86 3.34 -5.01 14.50
C ARG A 86 4.01 -4.99 15.89
N ARG A 87 3.23 -4.78 16.96
CA ARG A 87 3.74 -4.79 18.33
C ARG A 87 4.09 -6.18 18.82
N ASP A 88 3.23 -7.16 18.52
CA ASP A 88 3.37 -8.51 19.07
C ASP A 88 4.51 -9.32 18.40
N PHE A 89 4.74 -9.09 17.09
CA PHE A 89 5.74 -9.81 16.29
C PHE A 89 6.97 -8.97 15.93
N GLY A 90 7.00 -7.67 16.25
CA GLY A 90 8.14 -6.81 15.88
C GLY A 90 8.35 -6.72 14.36
N MET A 91 7.27 -6.73 13.57
CA MET A 91 7.30 -6.75 12.12
C MET A 91 6.76 -5.45 11.51
N PRO A 92 7.10 -5.09 10.26
CA PRO A 92 6.45 -3.99 9.55
C PRO A 92 4.94 -4.21 9.43
N ALA A 93 4.19 -3.11 9.30
CA ALA A 93 2.74 -3.15 9.20
C ALA A 93 2.26 -3.94 7.97
N PRO A 94 1.44 -5.00 8.14
CA PRO A 94 1.01 -5.84 7.04
C PRO A 94 -0.22 -5.31 6.28
N GLY A 95 -0.97 -4.34 6.82
CA GLY A 95 -2.29 -3.97 6.33
C GLY A 95 -2.31 -3.53 4.87
N ASP A 96 -1.51 -2.54 4.52
CA ASP A 96 -1.44 -2.00 3.16
C ASP A 96 -0.82 -2.98 2.18
N VAL A 97 0.19 -3.74 2.63
CA VAL A 97 0.79 -4.82 1.84
C VAL A 97 -0.26 -5.88 1.52
N ARG A 98 -1.08 -6.28 2.50
CA ARG A 98 -2.20 -7.22 2.30
C ARG A 98 -3.19 -6.69 1.27
N HIS A 99 -3.61 -5.42 1.37
CA HIS A 99 -4.51 -4.81 0.40
C HIS A 99 -3.95 -4.84 -1.02
N CYS A 100 -2.66 -4.57 -1.18
CA CYS A 100 -1.99 -4.61 -2.48
C CYS A 100 -1.86 -6.04 -3.04
N LEU A 101 -1.54 -7.02 -2.19
CA LEU A 101 -1.51 -8.43 -2.57
C LEU A 101 -2.87 -8.90 -3.09
N SER A 102 -3.94 -8.61 -2.32
CA SER A 102 -5.31 -8.95 -2.72
C SER A 102 -5.73 -8.23 -4.01
N ALA A 103 -5.40 -6.95 -4.17
CA ALA A 103 -5.72 -6.20 -5.38
C ALA A 103 -5.05 -6.76 -6.65
N LEU A 104 -3.86 -7.34 -6.51
CA LEU A 104 -3.10 -7.96 -7.59
C LEU A 104 -3.38 -9.45 -7.77
N ALA A 105 -4.02 -10.10 -6.83
CA ALA A 105 -4.46 -11.49 -6.93
C ALA A 105 -5.59 -11.65 -7.98
N GLU A 106 -5.92 -12.89 -8.34
CA GLU A 106 -7.13 -13.20 -9.10
C GLU A 106 -8.37 -12.95 -8.23
N ASP A 107 -9.32 -12.16 -8.72
CA ASP A 107 -10.38 -11.54 -7.91
C ASP A 107 -11.38 -12.54 -7.30
N GLU A 108 -11.59 -13.69 -7.92
CA GLU A 108 -12.67 -14.64 -7.55
C GLU A 108 -12.16 -15.89 -6.82
N SER A 109 -10.87 -16.00 -6.52
CA SER A 109 -10.36 -17.17 -5.82
C SER A 109 -10.83 -17.21 -4.37
N LEU A 110 -11.21 -18.40 -3.89
CA LEU A 110 -11.57 -18.61 -2.47
C LEU A 110 -10.42 -18.19 -1.54
N VAL A 111 -9.17 -18.39 -1.98
CA VAL A 111 -7.98 -18.00 -1.21
C VAL A 111 -7.91 -16.48 -1.06
N ASN A 112 -8.23 -15.72 -2.11
CA ASN A 112 -8.26 -14.25 -2.03
C ASN A 112 -9.41 -13.76 -1.14
N GLN A 113 -10.60 -14.38 -1.21
CA GLN A 113 -11.70 -14.10 -0.29
C GLN A 113 -11.32 -14.37 1.16
N LEU A 114 -10.65 -15.51 1.42
CA LEU A 114 -10.15 -15.85 2.76
C LEU A 114 -9.10 -14.83 3.22
N PHE A 115 -8.21 -14.38 2.32
CA PHE A 115 -7.18 -13.40 2.65
C PHE A 115 -7.76 -12.05 3.06
N GLU A 116 -8.90 -11.66 2.49
CA GLU A 116 -9.66 -10.45 2.87
C GLU A 116 -10.58 -10.68 4.07
N HIS A 117 -10.85 -11.94 4.45
CA HIS A 117 -11.77 -12.23 5.56
C HIS A 117 -11.31 -11.58 6.87
N ARG A 118 -12.23 -10.93 7.56
CA ARG A 118 -12.01 -10.33 8.88
C ARG A 118 -12.86 -11.04 9.93
N PHE A 119 -12.21 -11.49 10.98
CA PHE A 119 -12.87 -12.14 12.11
C PHE A 119 -13.71 -11.12 12.89
N THR A 120 -14.95 -11.48 13.21
CA THR A 120 -15.89 -10.61 13.94
C THR A 120 -15.95 -10.93 15.42
N ASP A 121 -15.62 -12.19 15.81
CA ASP A 121 -15.84 -12.73 17.13
C ASP A 121 -14.61 -13.45 17.68
N GLY A 122 -14.62 -13.71 18.99
CA GLY A 122 -13.57 -14.43 19.71
C GLY A 122 -12.28 -13.62 19.84
N GLU A 123 -11.20 -14.32 20.19
CA GLU A 123 -9.88 -13.72 20.40
C GLU A 123 -9.27 -13.11 19.11
N LEU A 124 -9.67 -13.61 17.95
CA LEU A 124 -9.23 -13.09 16.67
C LEU A 124 -10.05 -11.89 16.16
N ALA A 125 -11.07 -11.46 16.94
CA ALA A 125 -11.92 -10.35 16.51
C ALA A 125 -11.13 -9.12 16.06
N GLY A 126 -11.51 -8.57 14.89
CA GLY A 126 -10.85 -7.44 14.27
C GLY A 126 -9.57 -7.75 13.50
N HIS A 127 -9.00 -8.97 13.59
CA HIS A 127 -7.92 -9.38 12.71
C HIS A 127 -8.46 -9.77 11.33
N SER A 128 -7.72 -9.42 10.25
CA SER A 128 -7.92 -10.06 8.95
C SER A 128 -7.07 -11.31 8.85
N PHE A 129 -7.59 -12.35 8.19
CA PHE A 129 -6.82 -13.58 7.94
C PHE A 129 -5.50 -13.29 7.21
N GLY A 130 -5.52 -12.43 6.21
CA GLY A 130 -4.32 -12.09 5.44
C GLY A 130 -3.23 -11.41 6.28
N ASN A 131 -3.60 -10.58 7.27
CA ASN A 131 -2.61 -10.03 8.20
C ASN A 131 -2.02 -11.11 9.10
N LEU A 132 -2.84 -12.04 9.61
CA LEU A 132 -2.37 -13.19 10.39
C LEU A 132 -1.48 -14.11 9.55
N PHE A 133 -1.85 -14.33 8.29
CA PHE A 133 -1.06 -15.13 7.35
C PHE A 133 0.33 -14.53 7.11
N LEU A 134 0.40 -13.20 6.86
CA LEU A 134 1.66 -12.48 6.73
C LEU A 134 2.49 -12.55 8.02
N ALA A 135 1.86 -12.40 9.19
CA ALA A 135 2.55 -12.51 10.47
C ALA A 135 3.10 -13.92 10.71
N GLY A 136 2.29 -14.96 10.47
CA GLY A 136 2.74 -16.35 10.60
C GLY A 136 3.87 -16.72 9.64
N LEU A 137 3.82 -16.24 8.38
CA LEU A 137 4.93 -16.42 7.43
C LEU A 137 6.17 -15.62 7.84
N THR A 138 6.01 -14.44 8.42
CA THR A 138 7.14 -13.63 8.90
C THR A 138 7.84 -14.33 10.05
N ASP A 139 7.10 -14.88 10.99
CA ASP A 139 7.62 -15.65 12.11
C ASP A 139 8.33 -16.92 11.62
N LEU A 140 7.70 -17.68 10.72
CA LEU A 140 8.25 -18.92 10.16
C LEU A 140 9.53 -18.71 9.36
N LEU A 141 9.59 -17.64 8.55
CA LEU A 141 10.70 -17.38 7.60
C LEU A 141 11.74 -16.41 8.18
N GLY A 142 11.47 -15.78 9.32
CA GLY A 142 12.33 -14.75 9.92
C GLY A 142 12.47 -13.47 9.07
N SER A 143 11.60 -13.28 8.06
CA SER A 143 11.72 -12.16 7.11
C SER A 143 10.36 -11.73 6.57
N PHE A 144 9.99 -10.46 6.80
CA PHE A 144 8.77 -9.88 6.25
C PHE A 144 8.77 -9.83 4.72
N ASP A 145 9.92 -9.52 4.09
CA ASP A 145 10.04 -9.49 2.62
C ASP A 145 9.81 -10.87 2.00
N GLN A 146 10.34 -11.93 2.64
CA GLN A 146 10.07 -13.29 2.20
C GLN A 146 8.59 -13.67 2.40
N ALA A 147 7.99 -13.28 3.53
CA ALA A 147 6.57 -13.51 3.79
C ALA A 147 5.68 -12.85 2.72
N VAL A 148 5.98 -11.61 2.32
CA VAL A 148 5.28 -10.92 1.23
C VAL A 148 5.45 -11.66 -0.09
N SER A 149 6.66 -12.11 -0.41
CA SER A 149 6.97 -12.84 -1.64
C SER A 149 6.24 -14.18 -1.72
N GLU A 150 6.21 -14.94 -0.62
CA GLU A 150 5.49 -16.23 -0.55
C GLU A 150 3.97 -16.04 -0.58
N SER A 151 3.46 -15.01 0.10
CA SER A 151 2.04 -14.65 0.02
C SER A 151 1.64 -14.32 -1.42
N ALA A 152 2.48 -13.59 -2.16
CA ALA A 152 2.24 -13.28 -3.57
C ALA A 152 2.17 -14.54 -4.44
N ARG A 153 2.96 -15.59 -4.13
CA ARG A 153 2.90 -16.89 -4.82
C ARG A 153 1.61 -17.64 -4.53
N VAL A 154 1.23 -17.73 -3.26
CA VAL A 154 0.00 -18.41 -2.82
C VAL A 154 -1.25 -17.78 -3.45
N LEU A 155 -1.26 -16.45 -3.55
CA LEU A 155 -2.38 -15.69 -4.14
C LEU A 155 -2.31 -15.60 -5.67
N ALA A 156 -1.32 -16.18 -6.32
CA ALA A 156 -1.11 -16.05 -7.77
C ALA A 156 -1.12 -14.58 -8.24
N VAL A 157 -0.42 -13.70 -7.51
CA VAL A 157 -0.39 -12.26 -7.75
C VAL A 157 0.17 -11.91 -9.13
N VAL A 158 -0.58 -11.09 -9.89
CA VAL A 158 -0.15 -10.54 -11.18
C VAL A 158 0.55 -9.20 -10.94
N GLY A 159 1.85 -9.22 -10.73
CA GLY A 159 2.61 -8.02 -10.40
C GLY A 159 3.60 -8.32 -9.29
N ARG A 160 4.05 -7.27 -8.64
CA ARG A 160 4.93 -7.36 -7.47
C ARG A 160 4.42 -6.41 -6.40
N VAL A 161 4.50 -6.84 -5.15
CA VAL A 161 4.28 -6.00 -3.98
C VAL A 161 5.60 -5.96 -3.22
N VAL A 162 6.08 -4.77 -2.95
CA VAL A 162 7.37 -4.54 -2.27
C VAL A 162 7.12 -3.48 -1.20
N PRO A 163 7.49 -3.73 0.07
CA PRO A 163 7.43 -2.68 1.09
C PRO A 163 8.40 -1.54 0.75
N SER A 164 8.07 -0.31 1.13
CA SER A 164 8.97 0.84 0.95
C SER A 164 10.25 0.68 1.77
N THR A 165 10.11 0.12 2.95
CA THR A 165 11.18 -0.28 3.87
C THR A 165 10.75 -1.51 4.66
N THR A 166 11.71 -2.28 5.14
CA THR A 166 11.50 -3.35 6.14
C THR A 166 11.85 -2.90 7.55
N ASP A 167 12.34 -1.67 7.71
CA ASP A 167 12.59 -1.11 9.01
C ASP A 167 11.27 -0.81 9.73
N MET A 168 11.30 -0.87 11.05
CA MET A 168 10.19 -0.49 11.90
C MET A 168 10.10 1.05 11.95
N VAL A 169 9.15 1.61 11.22
CA VAL A 169 8.94 3.05 11.13
C VAL A 169 7.57 3.45 11.68
N GLU A 170 7.48 4.60 12.28
CA GLU A 170 6.23 5.22 12.72
C GLU A 170 6.02 6.55 11.99
N LEU A 171 4.78 6.84 11.63
CA LEU A 171 4.43 8.14 11.07
C LEU A 171 4.20 9.14 12.21
N VAL A 172 4.82 10.30 12.12
CA VAL A 172 4.70 11.38 13.12
C VAL A 172 4.27 12.65 12.40
N ALA A 173 3.16 13.23 12.83
CA ALA A 173 2.64 14.49 12.33
C ALA A 173 2.90 15.63 13.29
N GLU A 174 3.24 16.79 12.75
CA GLU A 174 3.16 18.08 13.42
C GLU A 174 1.88 18.77 12.93
N MET A 175 0.99 19.09 13.84
CA MET A 175 -0.29 19.73 13.54
C MET A 175 -0.12 21.24 13.42
N GLU A 176 -1.05 21.92 12.76
CA GLU A 176 -1.01 23.40 12.61
C GLU A 176 -1.07 24.15 13.96
N ASP A 177 -1.65 23.52 15.00
CA ASP A 177 -1.68 24.08 16.37
C ASP A 177 -0.40 23.81 17.19
N GLY A 178 0.62 23.18 16.58
CA GLY A 178 1.92 22.89 17.19
C GLY A 178 1.98 21.58 17.98
N ARG A 179 0.87 20.83 18.09
CA ARG A 179 0.91 19.49 18.71
C ARG A 179 1.62 18.48 17.82
N THR A 180 2.24 17.51 18.43
CA THR A 180 2.80 16.33 17.74
C THR A 180 1.90 15.14 17.98
N VAL A 181 1.47 14.48 16.90
CA VAL A 181 0.65 13.27 16.91
C VAL A 181 1.44 12.12 16.29
N ARG A 182 1.45 10.96 16.94
CA ARG A 182 2.20 9.78 16.53
C ARG A 182 1.27 8.66 16.13
N GLY A 183 1.60 7.98 15.05
CA GLY A 183 0.84 6.86 14.51
C GLY A 183 -0.23 7.29 13.52
N GLU A 184 -0.35 6.52 12.44
CA GLU A 184 -1.28 6.81 11.34
C GLU A 184 -2.73 6.91 11.80
N THR A 185 -3.15 5.96 12.64
CA THR A 185 -4.52 5.91 13.19
C THR A 185 -4.84 7.14 14.03
N ALA A 186 -3.90 7.56 14.88
CA ALA A 186 -4.10 8.73 15.73
C ALA A 186 -4.13 10.02 14.90
N ILE A 187 -3.27 10.13 13.90
CA ILE A 187 -3.24 11.26 12.95
C ILE A 187 -4.58 11.37 12.21
N ALA A 188 -5.07 10.24 11.67
CA ALA A 188 -6.35 10.21 10.95
C ALA A 188 -7.56 10.50 11.86
N ALA A 189 -7.49 10.15 13.14
CA ALA A 189 -8.58 10.37 14.11
C ALA A 189 -8.55 11.77 14.72
N ASP A 190 -7.43 12.49 14.70
CA ASP A 190 -7.31 13.82 15.31
C ASP A 190 -8.23 14.86 14.65
N GLY A 191 -8.36 14.80 13.33
CA GLY A 191 -9.25 15.65 12.56
C GLY A 191 -8.79 17.11 12.42
N SER A 192 -7.64 17.46 12.98
CA SER A 192 -7.03 18.79 12.84
C SER A 192 -6.13 18.86 11.61
N SER A 193 -5.89 20.07 11.11
CA SER A 193 -5.01 20.28 9.95
C SER A 193 -3.57 19.86 10.23
N ILE A 194 -3.03 19.06 9.34
CA ILE A 194 -1.65 18.56 9.39
C ILE A 194 -0.73 19.60 8.75
N ARG A 195 0.31 20.01 9.48
CA ARG A 195 1.37 20.89 8.99
C ARG A 195 2.43 20.09 8.23
N THR A 196 3.04 19.11 8.90
CA THR A 196 4.07 18.25 8.30
C THR A 196 3.97 16.83 8.83
N VAL A 197 4.49 15.88 8.06
CA VAL A 197 4.68 14.50 8.51
C VAL A 197 6.13 14.05 8.30
N ARG A 198 6.61 13.17 9.15
CA ARG A 198 7.92 12.53 9.03
C ARG A 198 7.88 11.09 9.49
N LEU A 199 8.88 10.33 9.11
CA LEU A 199 9.11 8.98 9.66
C LEU A 199 9.95 9.05 10.93
N ASP A 200 9.74 8.11 11.82
CA ASP A 200 10.54 7.88 13.02
C ASP A 200 10.91 6.39 13.10
N PRO A 201 12.18 6.01 12.94
CA PRO A 201 13.34 6.86 12.68
C PRO A 201 13.30 7.58 11.32
N PRO A 202 14.03 8.72 11.16
CA PRO A 202 13.88 9.59 9.99
C PRO A 202 14.52 9.04 8.70
N ASP A 203 15.50 8.15 8.82
CA ASP A 203 16.31 7.65 7.71
C ASP A 203 16.24 6.12 7.57
N PRO A 204 15.03 5.54 7.39
CA PRO A 204 14.91 4.11 7.18
C PRO A 204 15.53 3.69 5.85
N ALA A 205 16.10 2.48 5.81
CA ALA A 205 16.67 1.93 4.60
C ALA A 205 15.58 1.64 3.56
N ALA A 206 15.77 2.14 2.34
CA ALA A 206 14.89 1.83 1.23
C ALA A 206 15.02 0.35 0.84
N HIS A 207 13.90 -0.31 0.57
CA HIS A 207 13.94 -1.70 0.15
C HIS A 207 14.65 -1.85 -1.21
N PRO A 208 15.67 -2.74 -1.35
CA PRO A 208 16.47 -2.84 -2.58
C PRO A 208 15.66 -3.15 -3.84
N ARG A 209 14.60 -3.99 -3.71
CA ARG A 209 13.71 -4.30 -4.84
C ARG A 209 12.84 -3.11 -5.24
N ALA A 210 12.52 -2.20 -4.32
CA ALA A 210 11.81 -0.96 -4.63
C ALA A 210 12.70 -0.03 -5.47
N LEU A 211 13.95 0.15 -5.07
CA LEU A 211 14.93 0.93 -5.84
C LEU A 211 15.12 0.35 -7.25
N GLN A 212 15.32 -0.96 -7.36
CA GLN A 212 15.45 -1.64 -8.65
C GLN A 212 14.19 -1.48 -9.54
N ALA A 213 12.99 -1.51 -8.94
CA ALA A 213 11.75 -1.32 -9.69
C ALA A 213 11.64 0.10 -10.23
N ILE A 214 11.98 1.12 -9.42
CA ILE A 214 11.96 2.53 -9.80
C ILE A 214 12.96 2.80 -10.92
N GLU A 215 14.19 2.29 -10.80
CA GLU A 215 15.24 2.43 -11.84
C GLU A 215 14.81 1.88 -13.19
N ARG A 216 14.06 0.78 -13.19
CA ARG A 216 13.61 0.08 -14.41
C ARG A 216 12.21 0.50 -14.86
N ALA A 217 11.58 1.44 -14.22
CA ALA A 217 10.24 1.89 -14.56
C ALA A 217 10.17 2.52 -15.95
N ASP A 218 8.99 2.45 -16.57
CA ASP A 218 8.61 3.23 -17.73
C ASP A 218 7.61 4.33 -17.34
N LEU A 219 7.00 4.20 -16.14
CA LEU A 219 6.10 5.15 -15.53
C LEU A 219 6.14 5.01 -14.01
N ILE A 220 6.22 6.14 -13.32
CA ILE A 220 6.07 6.21 -11.85
C ILE A 220 4.76 6.92 -11.54
N VAL A 221 3.95 6.32 -10.66
CA VAL A 221 2.65 6.81 -10.23
C VAL A 221 2.64 6.99 -8.72
N MET A 222 2.22 8.15 -8.25
CA MET A 222 2.07 8.48 -6.83
C MET A 222 0.60 8.74 -6.52
N GLY A 223 0.06 8.17 -5.45
CA GLY A 223 -1.37 8.26 -5.13
C GLY A 223 -2.25 7.55 -6.17
N PRO A 224 -3.60 7.75 -6.12
CA PRO A 224 -4.33 8.52 -5.12
C PRO A 224 -4.33 7.82 -3.76
N GLY A 225 -4.77 8.54 -2.76
CA GLY A 225 -4.87 8.09 -1.39
C GLY A 225 -4.76 9.26 -0.43
N SER A 226 -4.82 9.01 0.87
CA SER A 226 -4.48 10.02 1.85
C SER A 226 -3.13 10.65 1.52
N LEU A 227 -3.09 11.97 1.47
CA LEU A 227 -1.88 12.69 1.08
C LEU A 227 -0.76 12.43 2.09
N PHE A 228 -1.08 12.59 3.39
CA PHE A 228 -0.10 12.54 4.47
C PHE A 228 0.17 11.13 4.98
N THR A 229 -0.84 10.25 4.97
CA THR A 229 -0.68 8.91 5.57
C THR A 229 -0.46 7.78 4.56
N SER A 230 -0.73 8.00 3.27
CA SER A 230 -0.54 6.96 2.24
C SER A 230 0.43 7.37 1.12
N THR A 231 0.32 8.62 0.62
CA THR A 231 1.10 9.07 -0.55
C THR A 231 2.50 9.54 -0.16
N LEU A 232 2.61 10.35 0.90
CA LEU A 232 3.90 10.87 1.38
C LEU A 232 4.80 9.80 2.03
N PRO A 233 4.32 8.87 2.88
CA PRO A 233 5.21 7.99 3.63
C PRO A 233 6.24 7.21 2.79
N PRO A 234 5.92 6.57 1.65
CA PRO A 234 6.95 5.93 0.84
C PRO A 234 7.95 6.93 0.24
N LEU A 235 7.55 8.19 0.00
CA LEU A 235 8.44 9.25 -0.50
C LEU A 235 9.33 9.84 0.60
N LEU A 236 8.94 9.69 1.87
CA LEU A 236 9.76 10.09 3.02
C LEU A 236 10.94 9.14 3.26
N VAL A 237 10.96 7.94 2.67
CA VAL A 237 12.12 7.05 2.67
C VAL A 237 13.20 7.64 1.76
N PRO A 238 14.38 8.07 2.27
CA PRO A 238 15.34 8.86 1.51
C PRO A 238 15.76 8.23 0.19
N GLY A 239 16.14 6.96 0.20
CA GLY A 239 16.56 6.25 -1.01
C GLY A 239 15.46 6.13 -2.08
N ILE A 240 14.20 5.99 -1.68
CA ILE A 240 13.06 5.99 -2.64
C ILE A 240 12.88 7.38 -3.25
N ARG A 241 12.89 8.42 -2.42
CA ARG A 241 12.79 9.82 -2.88
C ARG A 241 13.87 10.15 -3.91
N GLU A 242 15.10 9.78 -3.63
CA GLU A 242 16.24 9.99 -4.51
C GLU A 242 16.13 9.21 -5.82
N ALA A 243 15.71 7.94 -5.76
CA ALA A 243 15.50 7.12 -6.94
C ALA A 243 14.37 7.68 -7.84
N VAL A 244 13.25 8.13 -7.26
CA VAL A 244 12.15 8.77 -7.99
C VAL A 244 12.62 10.07 -8.65
N ARG A 245 13.42 10.88 -7.94
CA ARG A 245 13.97 12.13 -8.49
C ARG A 245 14.93 11.88 -9.65
N ALA A 246 15.76 10.86 -9.55
CA ALA A 246 16.73 10.48 -10.59
C ALA A 246 16.10 9.83 -11.83
N ALA A 247 14.87 9.33 -11.71
CA ALA A 247 14.18 8.65 -12.79
C ALA A 247 13.94 9.56 -14.00
N LYS A 248 14.19 9.05 -15.20
CA LYS A 248 14.03 9.78 -16.48
C LYS A 248 12.70 9.50 -17.18
N VAL A 249 11.77 8.89 -16.49
CA VAL A 249 10.45 8.51 -16.97
C VAL A 249 9.38 9.45 -16.39
N PRO A 250 8.17 9.50 -16.96
CA PRO A 250 7.08 10.31 -16.41
C PRO A 250 6.79 9.94 -14.95
N ARG A 251 6.70 10.97 -14.09
CA ARG A 251 6.34 10.86 -12.67
C ARG A 251 5.00 11.58 -12.48
N ILE A 252 3.94 10.79 -12.30
CA ILE A 252 2.57 11.28 -12.31
C ILE A 252 1.96 11.16 -10.91
N TYR A 253 1.50 12.27 -10.37
CA TYR A 253 0.63 12.28 -9.21
C TYR A 253 -0.84 12.16 -9.65
N VAL A 254 -1.56 11.18 -9.12
CA VAL A 254 -3.01 11.04 -9.32
C VAL A 254 -3.71 11.79 -8.20
N CYS A 255 -4.33 12.92 -8.55
CA CYS A 255 -5.02 13.76 -7.59
C CYS A 255 -6.28 13.07 -7.07
N ASN A 256 -6.53 13.17 -5.77
CA ASN A 256 -7.77 12.71 -5.17
C ASN A 256 -8.99 13.35 -5.84
N LEU A 257 -10.09 12.60 -5.94
CA LEU A 257 -11.35 13.14 -6.45
C LEU A 257 -11.99 14.09 -5.45
N LEU A 258 -11.87 13.77 -4.18
CA LEU A 258 -12.55 14.41 -3.06
C LEU A 258 -11.53 14.91 -2.04
N GLN A 259 -11.89 16.00 -1.40
CA GLN A 259 -11.24 16.48 -0.19
C GLN A 259 -11.45 15.47 0.94
N GLN A 260 -10.45 15.29 1.78
CA GLN A 260 -10.53 14.42 2.94
C GLN A 260 -10.67 15.28 4.20
N PRO A 261 -11.79 15.14 4.94
CA PRO A 261 -12.00 15.86 6.19
C PRO A 261 -10.84 15.65 7.17
N GLY A 262 -10.42 16.74 7.83
CA GLY A 262 -9.31 16.70 8.78
C GLY A 262 -7.91 16.57 8.15
N GLU A 263 -7.80 16.40 6.83
CA GLU A 263 -6.51 16.18 6.16
C GLU A 263 -6.27 17.17 5.01
N THR A 264 -7.15 17.16 4.01
CA THR A 264 -7.01 18.01 2.80
C THR A 264 -8.25 18.86 2.59
N GLU A 265 -8.95 19.21 3.63
CA GLU A 265 -10.12 20.07 3.58
C GLU A 265 -9.73 21.48 3.07
N GLY A 266 -10.45 21.99 2.10
CA GLY A 266 -10.13 23.27 1.45
C GLY A 266 -9.01 23.20 0.42
N TYR A 267 -8.29 22.10 0.28
CA TYR A 267 -7.16 21.99 -0.66
C TYR A 267 -7.63 22.00 -2.12
N ARG A 268 -6.83 22.69 -2.94
CA ARG A 268 -6.84 22.60 -4.40
C ARG A 268 -5.81 21.56 -4.86
N ALA A 269 -5.84 21.22 -6.14
CA ALA A 269 -4.86 20.29 -6.71
C ALA A 269 -3.41 20.82 -6.58
N SER A 270 -3.19 22.14 -6.66
CA SER A 270 -1.88 22.76 -6.44
C SER A 270 -1.42 22.65 -4.99
N ASP A 271 -2.35 22.65 -4.02
CA ASP A 271 -1.98 22.55 -2.60
C ASP A 271 -1.44 21.15 -2.30
N HIS A 272 -2.00 20.11 -2.92
CA HIS A 272 -1.43 18.75 -2.82
C HIS A 272 0.03 18.70 -3.30
N ILE A 273 0.33 19.33 -4.44
CA ILE A 273 1.70 19.38 -4.97
C ILE A 273 2.61 20.21 -4.06
N GLY A 274 2.10 21.36 -3.57
CA GLY A 274 2.83 22.18 -2.61
C GLY A 274 3.24 21.37 -1.38
N ARG A 275 2.30 20.62 -0.79
CA ARG A 275 2.60 19.77 0.37
C ARG A 275 3.58 18.65 0.05
N ILE A 276 3.49 18.03 -1.14
CA ILE A 276 4.51 17.05 -1.55
C ILE A 276 5.88 17.73 -1.61
N TYR A 277 5.99 18.89 -2.23
CA TYR A 277 7.27 19.59 -2.38
C TYR A 277 7.84 20.07 -1.04
N GLU A 278 7.02 20.54 -0.11
CA GLU A 278 7.43 20.91 1.24
C GLU A 278 8.09 19.75 2.01
N HIS A 279 7.64 18.50 1.76
CA HIS A 279 8.14 17.33 2.48
C HIS A 279 9.36 16.68 1.82
N VAL A 280 9.38 16.65 0.48
CA VAL A 280 10.35 15.83 -0.26
C VAL A 280 11.18 16.64 -1.27
N GLY A 281 10.97 17.97 -1.30
CA GLY A 281 11.63 18.89 -2.21
C GLY A 281 10.97 18.95 -3.58
N ASP A 282 11.27 20.01 -4.29
CA ASP A 282 10.72 20.30 -5.62
C ASP A 282 11.15 19.27 -6.67
N ASP A 283 10.52 19.32 -7.82
CA ASP A 283 10.88 18.52 -9.00
C ASP A 283 10.70 17.00 -8.84
N LEU A 284 9.76 16.57 -7.99
CA LEU A 284 9.43 15.15 -7.84
C LEU A 284 8.25 14.71 -8.71
N VAL A 285 7.41 15.65 -9.15
CA VAL A 285 6.20 15.41 -9.93
C VAL A 285 6.27 16.15 -11.26
N ASP A 286 6.18 15.43 -12.38
CA ASP A 286 6.15 16.03 -13.72
C ASP A 286 4.74 16.42 -14.15
N ALA A 287 3.76 15.64 -13.73
CA ALA A 287 2.36 15.88 -14.09
C ALA A 287 1.38 15.47 -13.01
N VAL A 288 0.25 16.15 -12.98
CA VAL A 288 -0.93 15.78 -12.18
C VAL A 288 -2.01 15.24 -13.11
N LEU A 289 -2.52 14.06 -12.80
CA LEU A 289 -3.70 13.50 -13.45
C LEU A 289 -4.94 13.79 -12.62
N VAL A 290 -5.88 14.53 -13.20
CA VAL A 290 -7.12 14.96 -12.54
C VAL A 290 -8.36 14.39 -13.25
N SER A 291 -9.44 14.19 -12.50
CA SER A 291 -10.72 13.83 -13.11
C SER A 291 -11.42 15.05 -13.73
N ARG A 292 -11.98 14.87 -14.94
CA ARG A 292 -12.83 15.85 -15.60
C ARG A 292 -14.30 15.75 -15.21
N ASN A 293 -14.73 14.60 -14.71
CA ASN A 293 -16.05 14.43 -14.13
C ASN A 293 -15.94 14.35 -12.60
N ARG A 294 -17.03 14.73 -11.94
CA ARG A 294 -17.13 14.69 -10.48
C ARG A 294 -17.58 13.30 -10.03
N ALA A 295 -17.18 12.92 -8.82
CA ALA A 295 -17.85 11.85 -8.08
C ALA A 295 -19.28 12.31 -7.72
N GLU A 296 -20.16 11.38 -7.48
CA GLU A 296 -21.56 11.69 -7.17
C GLU A 296 -21.73 12.28 -5.77
N HIS A 297 -20.79 11.98 -4.88
CA HIS A 297 -20.84 12.39 -3.49
C HIS A 297 -19.50 13.00 -3.03
N GLY A 298 -19.58 13.79 -1.95
CA GLY A 298 -18.41 14.42 -1.32
C GLY A 298 -18.04 15.77 -1.93
N VAL A 299 -17.05 16.42 -1.34
CA VAL A 299 -16.54 17.72 -1.78
C VAL A 299 -15.38 17.50 -2.75
N PRO A 300 -15.50 17.88 -4.03
CA PRO A 300 -14.46 17.65 -5.00
C PRO A 300 -13.22 18.51 -4.73
N VAL A 301 -12.04 17.99 -5.07
CA VAL A 301 -10.80 18.78 -5.10
C VAL A 301 -10.86 19.76 -6.27
N PRO A 302 -10.78 21.08 -6.05
CA PRO A 302 -10.75 22.05 -7.12
C PRO A 302 -9.44 21.97 -7.93
N VAL A 303 -9.53 22.01 -9.26
CA VAL A 303 -8.38 21.96 -10.15
C VAL A 303 -7.99 23.37 -10.58
N ASP A 304 -6.98 23.93 -9.95
CA ASP A 304 -6.44 25.26 -10.24
C ASP A 304 -5.21 25.17 -11.17
N ARG A 305 -5.47 25.11 -12.46
CA ARG A 305 -4.42 24.98 -13.49
C ARG A 305 -3.32 26.04 -13.41
N GLY A 306 -3.67 27.25 -12.96
CA GLY A 306 -2.73 28.36 -12.79
C GLY A 306 -1.73 28.07 -11.67
N GLY A 307 -2.17 27.54 -10.52
CA GLY A 307 -1.32 27.11 -9.41
C GLY A 307 -0.35 26.02 -9.84
N LEU A 308 -0.88 24.95 -10.43
CA LEU A 308 -0.07 23.81 -10.91
C LEU A 308 0.99 24.25 -11.95
N ARG A 309 0.64 25.14 -12.87
CA ARG A 309 1.60 25.67 -13.86
C ARG A 309 2.73 26.46 -13.21
N ARG A 310 2.45 27.26 -12.16
CA ARG A 310 3.50 27.98 -11.43
C ARG A 310 4.48 27.05 -10.72
N GLN A 311 4.02 25.87 -10.35
CA GLN A 311 4.85 24.79 -9.75
C GLN A 311 5.59 23.95 -10.81
N GLY A 312 5.51 24.29 -12.10
CA GLY A 312 6.14 23.55 -13.18
C GLY A 312 5.46 22.23 -13.53
N VAL A 313 4.24 21.99 -13.03
CA VAL A 313 3.56 20.70 -13.17
C VAL A 313 2.54 20.72 -14.30
N ARG A 314 2.59 19.72 -15.20
CA ARG A 314 1.62 19.55 -16.28
C ARG A 314 0.32 18.95 -15.77
N VAL A 315 -0.81 19.36 -16.36
CA VAL A 315 -2.13 18.88 -15.96
C VAL A 315 -2.74 18.02 -17.05
N PHE A 316 -2.91 16.74 -16.78
CA PHE A 316 -3.71 15.84 -17.62
C PHE A 316 -5.09 15.63 -17.00
N GLY A 317 -6.10 15.60 -17.86
CA GLY A 317 -7.47 15.37 -17.41
C GLY A 317 -8.16 14.28 -18.22
N ALA A 318 -8.84 13.37 -17.53
CA ALA A 318 -9.67 12.33 -18.13
C ALA A 318 -10.95 12.14 -17.31
N ARG A 319 -11.94 11.43 -17.82
CA ARG A 319 -13.15 11.07 -17.06
C ARG A 319 -12.83 9.85 -16.20
N LEU A 320 -12.44 10.09 -14.95
CA LEU A 320 -11.89 9.09 -14.05
C LEU A 320 -12.80 8.76 -12.86
N ALA A 321 -13.74 9.64 -12.51
CA ALA A 321 -14.61 9.42 -11.37
C ALA A 321 -15.65 8.34 -11.69
N GLY A 322 -15.74 7.35 -10.78
CA GLY A 322 -16.89 6.51 -10.56
C GLY A 322 -17.82 7.16 -9.55
N GLU A 323 -18.60 6.35 -8.84
CA GLU A 323 -19.60 6.81 -7.88
C GLU A 323 -18.95 7.51 -6.66
N TRP A 324 -18.02 6.84 -5.99
CA TRP A 324 -17.33 7.34 -4.78
C TRP A 324 -15.82 7.49 -4.94
N GLN A 325 -15.25 6.76 -5.88
CA GLN A 325 -13.81 6.63 -6.09
C GLN A 325 -13.49 6.65 -7.58
N HIS A 326 -12.22 6.62 -7.92
CA HIS A 326 -11.81 6.50 -9.31
C HIS A 326 -12.29 5.17 -9.91
N ASP A 327 -12.66 5.21 -11.18
CA ASP A 327 -12.89 4.01 -12.00
C ASP A 327 -11.52 3.39 -12.31
N ALA A 328 -11.26 2.23 -11.75
CA ALA A 328 -9.96 1.56 -11.85
C ALA A 328 -9.53 1.32 -13.30
N ASP A 329 -10.45 0.87 -14.16
CA ASP A 329 -10.17 0.55 -15.55
C ASP A 329 -9.86 1.79 -16.39
N LYS A 330 -10.62 2.87 -16.21
CA LYS A 330 -10.38 4.14 -16.91
C LYS A 330 -9.07 4.74 -16.46
N LEU A 331 -8.78 4.70 -15.16
CA LEU A 331 -7.54 5.20 -14.60
C LEU A 331 -6.34 4.40 -15.12
N GLY A 332 -6.40 3.06 -15.05
CA GLY A 332 -5.33 2.18 -15.53
C GLY A 332 -5.00 2.41 -17.01
N ARG A 333 -6.03 2.43 -17.88
CA ARG A 333 -5.84 2.72 -19.31
C ARG A 333 -5.24 4.11 -19.56
N THR A 334 -5.65 5.11 -18.78
CA THR A 334 -5.11 6.47 -18.89
C THR A 334 -3.64 6.51 -18.50
N LEU A 335 -3.27 5.91 -17.38
CA LEU A 335 -1.89 5.83 -16.89
C LEU A 335 -0.96 5.12 -17.88
N VAL A 336 -1.37 3.97 -18.41
CA VAL A 336 -0.57 3.24 -19.42
C VAL A 336 -0.42 4.06 -20.71
N ARG A 337 -1.40 4.87 -21.08
CA ARG A 337 -1.27 5.79 -22.21
C ARG A 337 -0.25 6.91 -21.91
N LEU A 338 -0.26 7.44 -20.70
CA LEU A 338 0.63 8.51 -20.26
C LEU A 338 2.10 8.07 -20.11
N SER A 339 2.38 6.75 -20.00
CA SER A 339 3.76 6.25 -20.01
C SER A 339 4.52 6.55 -21.30
N ARG A 340 3.80 6.83 -22.39
CA ARG A 340 4.36 7.20 -23.71
C ARG A 340 4.55 8.70 -23.87
N TRP A 341 4.16 9.48 -22.86
CA TRP A 341 4.37 10.92 -22.89
C TRP A 341 5.86 11.23 -22.73
N ASN A 342 6.39 12.02 -23.67
CA ASN A 342 7.76 12.49 -23.60
C ASN A 342 7.88 13.63 -22.58
N ARG A 343 8.63 13.40 -21.53
CA ARG A 343 8.88 14.39 -20.47
C ARG A 343 9.67 15.59 -21.00
N ASP A 344 10.57 15.40 -21.94
CA ASP A 344 11.46 16.44 -22.48
C ASP A 344 10.73 17.45 -23.43
N GLU A 345 9.47 17.21 -23.79
CA GLU A 345 8.64 18.17 -24.53
C GLU A 345 8.14 19.34 -23.67
N LEU A 346 8.71 19.53 -22.49
CA LEU A 346 8.35 20.59 -21.53
C LEU A 346 9.22 21.86 -21.64
N GLN A 347 10.22 21.88 -22.53
CA GLN A 347 11.06 23.07 -22.74
C GLN A 347 10.50 24.04 -23.79
#